data_200e148db98f32db2696eefa31bd0020
#
_entry.id   200e148db98f32db2696eefa31bd0020
#
_cell.length_a   1.000
_cell.length_b   1.000
_cell.length_c   1.000
_cell.angle_alpha   90.00
_cell.angle_beta   90.00
_cell.angle_gamma   90.00
#
_symmetry.space_group_name_H-M   'P 1'
#
loop_
_entity.id
_entity.type
_entity.pdbx_description
1 polymer ?
#
loop_
_entity_poly.entity_id
_entity_poly.type
_entity_poly.pdbx_seq_one_letter_code
_entity_poly.pdbx_strand_id
1 'polypeptide(L)'
;METVRATATWSPEADRFCLWAEETAGSAVIPEPLESDPLAALLLELDENEKETGRVAGFEVMGFLSFDSWDDLSKLDLLWQLPGWEALRLDQLLKRIQRRLRETTTVMGAPQ
;
A
#
# COMPACT_ATOMS: atom_id res chain seq x y z
N MET A 1 19.29 3.02 -0.63
CA MET A 1 17.82 3.13 -0.61
C MET A 1 17.32 2.48 0.68
N GLU A 2 16.49 3.19 1.40
CA GLU A 2 15.97 2.72 2.68
C GLU A 2 14.94 1.61 2.49
N THR A 3 14.96 0.60 3.37
CA THR A 3 13.97 -0.47 3.37
C THR A 3 13.00 -0.29 4.52
N VAL A 4 11.72 -0.24 4.21
CA VAL A 4 10.63 -0.10 5.18
C VAL A 4 10.00 -1.47 5.39
N ARG A 5 10.01 -1.95 6.63
CA ARG A 5 9.28 -3.17 6.98
C ARG A 5 7.81 -2.83 7.13
N ALA A 6 6.96 -3.66 6.55
CA ALA A 6 5.54 -3.36 6.48
C ALA A 6 4.68 -4.60 6.64
N THR A 7 3.41 -4.36 6.97
CA THR A 7 2.37 -5.39 6.98
C THR A 7 1.24 -4.93 6.07
N ALA A 8 0.52 -5.88 5.51
CA ALA A 8 -0.55 -5.60 4.56
C ALA A 8 -1.84 -6.31 4.97
N THR A 9 -2.97 -5.65 4.74
CA THR A 9 -4.29 -6.24 4.94
C THR A 9 -5.16 -5.96 3.73
N TRP A 10 -6.10 -6.85 3.45
CA TRP A 10 -7.03 -6.70 2.34
C TRP A 10 -8.39 -7.26 2.73
N SER A 11 -9.44 -6.46 2.49
CA SER A 11 -10.82 -6.85 2.75
C SER A 11 -11.48 -7.20 1.42
N PRO A 12 -11.81 -8.48 1.18
CA PRO A 12 -12.42 -8.88 -0.11
C PRO A 12 -13.77 -8.24 -0.37
N GLU A 13 -14.58 -8.04 0.68
CA GLU A 13 -15.92 -7.48 0.51
C GLU A 13 -15.89 -6.06 -0.04
N ALA A 14 -14.95 -5.25 0.44
CA ALA A 14 -14.82 -3.86 0.04
C ALA A 14 -13.73 -3.65 -1.01
N ASP A 15 -12.95 -4.68 -1.31
CA ASP A 15 -11.73 -4.58 -2.13
C ASP A 15 -10.85 -3.45 -1.62
N ARG A 16 -10.69 -3.37 -0.30
CA ARG A 16 -9.88 -2.35 0.36
C ARG A 16 -8.55 -2.95 0.78
N PHE A 17 -7.48 -2.31 0.35
CA PHE A 17 -6.12 -2.71 0.69
C PHE A 17 -5.44 -1.65 1.52
N CYS A 18 -4.71 -2.07 2.56
CA CYS A 18 -3.92 -1.19 3.39
C CYS A 18 -2.53 -1.78 3.60
N LEU A 19 -1.52 -0.94 3.49
CA LEU A 19 -0.13 -1.28 3.78
C LEU A 19 0.35 -0.34 4.87
N TRP A 20 0.97 -0.87 5.91
CA TRP A 20 1.43 -0.08 7.05
C TRP A 20 2.90 -0.35 7.34
N ALA A 21 3.68 0.73 7.48
CA ALA A 21 5.06 0.64 7.91
C ALA A 21 5.11 0.33 9.41
N GLU A 22 5.92 -0.66 9.80
CA GLU A 22 6.03 -1.04 11.21
C GLU A 22 6.60 0.08 12.09
N GLU A 23 7.56 0.84 11.56
CA GLU A 23 8.22 1.91 12.32
C GLU A 23 7.27 3.04 12.71
N THR A 24 6.22 3.25 11.94
CA THR A 24 5.26 4.32 12.18
C THR A 24 3.95 3.80 12.77
N ALA A 25 3.91 2.54 13.18
CA ALA A 25 2.74 1.96 13.81
C ALA A 25 2.34 2.77 15.04
N GLY A 26 1.08 3.16 15.12
CA GLY A 26 0.59 3.98 16.22
C GLY A 26 0.74 5.49 16.02
N SER A 27 1.46 5.93 15.00
CA SER A 27 1.56 7.36 14.69
C SER A 27 0.28 7.87 14.06
N ALA A 28 -0.02 9.15 14.25
CA ALA A 28 -1.07 9.80 13.50
C ALA A 28 -0.63 9.94 12.05
N VAL A 29 -1.57 9.86 11.12
CA VAL A 29 -1.29 9.98 9.69
C VAL A 29 -2.29 10.89 9.01
N ILE A 30 -1.88 11.45 7.88
CA ILE A 30 -2.77 12.20 7.00
C ILE A 30 -2.71 11.57 5.61
N PRO A 31 -3.87 11.32 4.98
CA PRO A 31 -3.86 10.77 3.62
C PRO A 31 -3.51 11.82 2.60
N GLU A 32 -2.68 11.44 1.62
CA GLU A 32 -2.39 12.26 0.47
C GLU A 32 -2.87 11.50 -0.76
N PRO A 33 -4.03 11.85 -1.32
CA PRO A 33 -4.57 11.13 -2.47
C PRO A 33 -3.63 11.18 -3.67
N LEU A 34 -3.60 10.10 -4.43
CA LEU A 34 -2.83 10.06 -5.67
C LEU A 34 -3.48 10.96 -6.71
N GLU A 35 -2.64 11.58 -7.53
CA GLU A 35 -3.11 12.49 -8.56
C GLU A 35 -4.03 11.80 -9.57
N SER A 36 -3.68 10.59 -9.97
CA SER A 36 -4.44 9.85 -10.99
C SER A 36 -5.52 8.93 -10.42
N ASP A 37 -5.59 8.75 -9.09
CA ASP A 37 -6.59 7.91 -8.46
C ASP A 37 -6.93 8.43 -7.06
N PRO A 38 -8.01 9.20 -6.92
CA PRO A 38 -8.37 9.78 -5.62
C PRO A 38 -8.85 8.75 -4.58
N LEU A 39 -9.12 7.51 -4.99
CA LEU A 39 -9.48 6.44 -4.05
C LEU A 39 -8.25 5.76 -3.47
N ALA A 40 -7.06 6.14 -3.91
CA ALA A 40 -5.79 5.65 -3.40
C ALA A 40 -5.04 6.80 -2.76
N ALA A 41 -4.37 6.55 -1.65
CA ALA A 41 -3.64 7.58 -0.93
C ALA A 41 -2.40 7.04 -0.26
N LEU A 42 -1.34 7.84 -0.27
CA LEU A 42 -0.21 7.63 0.62
C LEU A 42 -0.61 8.12 2.01
N LEU A 43 -0.18 7.40 3.02
CA LEU A 43 -0.42 7.82 4.41
C LEU A 43 0.88 8.43 4.92
N LEU A 44 0.84 9.72 5.22
CA LEU A 44 2.01 10.46 5.67
C LEU A 44 2.01 10.57 7.18
N GLU A 45 3.15 10.28 7.81
CA GLU A 45 3.26 10.35 9.25
C GLU A 45 3.20 11.81 9.74
N LEU A 46 2.46 12.02 10.82
CA LEU A 46 2.43 13.29 11.52
C LEU A 46 3.16 13.15 12.85
N ASP A 47 3.86 14.22 13.27
CA ASP A 47 4.45 14.26 14.58
C ASP A 47 3.41 14.65 15.64
N GLU A 48 3.83 14.78 16.89
CA GLU A 48 2.95 15.14 18.00
C GLU A 48 2.33 16.53 17.88
N ASN A 49 2.88 17.37 17.00
CA ASN A 49 2.34 18.71 16.70
C ASN A 49 1.50 18.72 15.43
N GLU A 50 1.12 17.53 14.93
CA GLU A 50 0.33 17.35 13.72
C GLU A 50 1.01 17.89 12.45
N LYS A 51 2.34 17.88 12.44
CA LYS A 51 3.13 18.27 11.27
C LYS A 51 3.72 17.03 10.59
N GLU A 52 3.79 17.09 9.27
CA GLU A 52 4.37 15.99 8.50
C GLU A 52 5.85 15.82 8.82
N THR A 53 6.26 14.58 9.06
CA THR A 53 7.67 14.25 9.36
C THR A 53 8.49 14.00 8.11
N GLY A 54 7.85 13.87 6.96
CA GLY A 54 8.50 13.47 5.72
C GLY A 54 8.54 11.96 5.52
N ARG A 55 8.05 11.17 6.49
CA ARG A 55 8.04 9.72 6.36
C ARG A 55 6.68 9.23 5.84
N VAL A 56 6.73 8.22 4.98
CA VAL A 56 5.52 7.55 4.49
C VAL A 56 5.18 6.43 5.47
N ALA A 57 4.01 6.52 6.08
CA ALA A 57 3.55 5.54 7.06
C ALA A 57 2.84 4.36 6.41
N GLY A 58 2.34 4.52 5.19
CA GLY A 58 1.63 3.44 4.53
C GLY A 58 0.95 3.87 3.24
N PHE A 59 0.07 3.01 2.78
CA PHE A 59 -0.68 3.22 1.55
C PHE A 59 -2.04 2.56 1.71
N GLU A 60 -3.09 3.21 1.23
CA GLU A 60 -4.42 2.61 1.22
C GLU A 60 -5.10 2.86 -0.12
N VAL A 61 -5.96 1.93 -0.51
CA VAL A 61 -6.72 2.07 -1.74
C VAL A 61 -8.03 1.29 -1.65
N MET A 62 -9.08 1.91 -2.17
CA MET A 62 -10.36 1.25 -2.43
C MET A 62 -10.35 0.83 -3.90
N GLY A 63 -10.82 -0.39 -4.19
CA GLY A 63 -10.76 -0.93 -5.55
C GLY A 63 -9.37 -1.41 -5.92
N PHE A 64 -8.70 -2.09 -5.00
CA PHE A 64 -7.31 -2.51 -5.20
C PHE A 64 -7.11 -3.43 -6.41
N LEU A 65 -8.04 -4.33 -6.66
CA LEU A 65 -7.89 -5.26 -7.80
C LEU A 65 -7.94 -4.57 -9.16
N SER A 66 -8.49 -3.36 -9.22
CA SER A 66 -8.54 -2.55 -10.44
C SER A 66 -7.53 -1.39 -10.43
N PHE A 67 -6.75 -1.27 -9.37
CA PHE A 67 -5.79 -0.18 -9.24
C PHE A 67 -4.69 -0.30 -10.29
N ASP A 68 -4.37 0.80 -10.98
CA ASP A 68 -3.34 0.83 -12.03
C ASP A 68 -2.51 2.12 -12.07
N SER A 69 -2.59 2.94 -11.04
CA SER A 69 -1.85 4.21 -10.99
C SER A 69 -0.40 4.03 -10.53
N TRP A 70 0.29 3.08 -11.16
CA TRP A 70 1.65 2.68 -10.77
C TRP A 70 2.67 3.80 -10.93
N ASP A 71 2.49 4.67 -11.92
CA ASP A 71 3.44 5.75 -12.18
C ASP A 71 3.54 6.73 -11.02
N ASP A 72 2.44 6.95 -10.31
CA ASP A 72 2.45 7.84 -9.15
C ASP A 72 3.26 7.26 -8.00
N LEU A 73 3.34 5.93 -7.91
CA LEU A 73 4.08 5.23 -6.87
C LEU A 73 5.53 4.98 -7.23
N SER A 74 5.85 4.89 -8.52
CA SER A 74 7.20 4.59 -8.97
C SER A 74 8.21 5.70 -8.65
N LYS A 75 7.71 6.87 -8.30
CA LYS A 75 8.53 8.03 -7.92
C LYS A 75 9.08 7.92 -6.49
N LEU A 76 8.50 7.03 -5.68
CA LEU A 76 8.94 6.86 -4.30
C LEU A 76 10.27 6.11 -4.24
N ASP A 77 11.23 6.70 -3.56
CA ASP A 77 12.60 6.16 -3.48
C ASP A 77 12.78 5.33 -2.21
N LEU A 78 11.88 4.36 -2.02
CA LEU A 78 11.87 3.48 -0.86
C LEU A 78 11.65 2.05 -1.31
N LEU A 79 12.26 1.11 -0.58
CA LEU A 79 11.95 -0.31 -0.70
C LEU A 79 11.02 -0.70 0.45
N TRP A 80 10.08 -1.58 0.17
CA TRP A 80 9.12 -2.08 1.14
C TRP A 80 9.25 -3.58 1.25
N GLN A 81 9.17 -4.11 2.46
CA GLN A 81 9.35 -5.54 2.69
C GLN A 81 8.27 -6.09 3.61
N LEU A 82 7.50 -7.04 3.09
CA LEU A 82 6.55 -7.82 3.90
C LEU A 82 7.31 -8.98 4.57
N PRO A 83 6.79 -9.52 5.68
CA PRO A 83 7.40 -10.69 6.32
C PRO A 83 7.54 -11.84 5.33
N GLY A 84 8.75 -12.37 5.21
CA GLY A 84 9.03 -13.48 4.33
C GLY A 84 9.20 -13.13 2.85
N TRP A 85 9.12 -11.85 2.49
CA TRP A 85 9.26 -11.38 1.12
C TRP A 85 10.60 -10.67 0.94
N GLU A 86 11.05 -10.57 -0.32
CA GLU A 86 12.16 -9.70 -0.65
C GLU A 86 11.72 -8.24 -0.61
N ALA A 87 12.66 -7.33 -0.41
CA ALA A 87 12.37 -5.90 -0.44
C ALA A 87 12.15 -5.44 -1.88
N LEU A 88 11.06 -4.73 -2.13
CA LEU A 88 10.67 -4.27 -3.46
C LEU A 88 10.23 -2.81 -3.39
N ARG A 89 10.32 -2.10 -4.50
CA ARG A 89 9.71 -0.78 -4.63
C ARG A 89 8.21 -0.93 -4.45
N LEU A 90 7.55 0.13 -3.99
CA LEU A 90 6.13 0.08 -3.68
C LEU A 90 5.29 -0.38 -4.87
N ASP A 91 5.53 0.19 -6.05
CA ASP A 91 4.78 -0.21 -7.25
C ASP A 91 4.98 -1.71 -7.58
N GLN A 92 6.20 -2.20 -7.46
CA GLN A 92 6.50 -3.62 -7.71
C GLN A 92 5.85 -4.54 -6.69
N LEU A 93 5.91 -4.16 -5.41
CA LEU A 93 5.31 -4.93 -4.34
C LEU A 93 3.80 -5.03 -4.51
N LEU A 94 3.14 -3.90 -4.76
CA LEU A 94 1.69 -3.86 -4.92
C LEU A 94 1.23 -4.61 -6.16
N LYS A 95 1.97 -4.54 -7.27
CA LYS A 95 1.66 -5.33 -8.46
C LYS A 95 1.71 -6.82 -8.15
N ARG A 96 2.71 -7.26 -7.39
CA ARG A 96 2.86 -8.67 -7.03
C ARG A 96 1.70 -9.12 -6.13
N ILE A 97 1.36 -8.32 -5.13
CA ILE A 97 0.25 -8.62 -4.23
C ILE A 97 -1.07 -8.69 -5.03
N GLN A 98 -1.31 -7.70 -5.88
CA GLN A 98 -2.52 -7.64 -6.69
C GLN A 98 -2.66 -8.87 -7.58
N ARG A 99 -1.57 -9.29 -8.21
CA ARG A 99 -1.57 -10.49 -9.05
C ARG A 99 -1.96 -11.72 -8.24
N ARG A 100 -1.37 -11.90 -7.06
CA ARG A 100 -1.69 -13.04 -6.20
C ARG A 100 -3.15 -13.02 -5.74
N LEU A 101 -3.67 -11.85 -5.39
CA LEU A 101 -5.06 -11.73 -4.97
C LEU A 101 -6.02 -12.03 -6.13
N ARG A 102 -5.69 -11.56 -7.33
CA ARG A 102 -6.49 -11.86 -8.53
C ARG A 102 -6.51 -13.36 -8.82
N GLU A 103 -5.38 -14.03 -8.75
CA GLU A 103 -5.29 -15.46 -8.96
C GLU A 103 -6.09 -16.23 -7.93
N THR A 104 -5.95 -15.88 -6.65
CA THR A 104 -6.68 -16.50 -5.56
C THR A 104 -8.18 -16.28 -5.71
N THR A 105 -8.59 -15.06 -6.01
CA THR A 105 -9.99 -14.70 -6.18
C THR A 105 -10.60 -15.45 -7.37
N THR A 106 -9.86 -15.55 -8.45
CA THR A 106 -10.31 -16.29 -9.64
C THR A 106 -10.51 -17.77 -9.32
N VAL A 107 -9.58 -18.37 -8.59
CA VAL A 107 -9.68 -19.77 -8.18
C VAL A 107 -10.88 -19.97 -7.26
N MET A 108 -11.05 -19.09 -6.28
CA MET A 108 -12.16 -19.18 -5.33
C MET A 108 -13.50 -18.83 -5.97
N GLY A 109 -13.49 -17.95 -6.97
CA GLY A 109 -14.67 -17.52 -7.68
C GLY A 109 -15.00 -18.37 -8.91
N ALA A 110 -14.30 -19.47 -9.13
CA ALA A 110 -14.53 -20.31 -10.28
C ALA A 110 -15.99 -20.81 -10.28
N PRO A 111 -16.61 -20.90 -11.44
CA PRO A 111 -17.97 -21.39 -11.52
C PRO A 111 -18.10 -22.79 -10.94
N GLN A 112 -19.12 -22.96 -10.20
CA GLN A 112 -19.40 -24.23 -9.55
C GLN A 112 -20.24 -25.12 -10.45
#